data_b0a95cccfe2c7cffea120526f587a367
#
_entry.id   b0a95cccfe2c7cffea120526f587a367
#
_cell.length_a   1.000
_cell.length_b   1.000
_cell.length_c   1.000
_cell.angle_alpha   90.00
_cell.angle_beta   90.00
_cell.angle_gamma   90.00
#
_symmetry.space_group_name_H-M   'P 1'
#
loop_
_entity.id
_entity.type
_entity.pdbx_description
1 polymer ?
#
loop_
_entity_poly.entity_id
_entity_poly.type
_entity_poly.pdbx_seq_one_letter_code
_entity_poly.pdbx_strand_id
1 'polypeptide(L)'
;MKSFKQYFFEAINGPKVIMIGGPGSGKTYVTNRATGGMGLKMVNSDIRFERYLQKAGLSLKMPDSEASARDPLRQRAKQITGDQMDRYIRGRLGLVIDATGRDYNVINRQRSMLQMLGYDTYMIFVNTSLEVALQRNRVRTRSVPEDITRKSWNTVQNNIGKFQNMFGMRNMIVVDNNDAKEDELLKVYKQVRRLINVPVQNYVAKKWIENELRLKRQNAR
;
A
#
# COMPACT_ATOMS: atom_id res chain seq x y z
N MET A 1 -6.08 -10.30 -21.91
CA MET A 1 -6.81 -9.04 -22.16
C MET A 1 -8.12 -9.09 -21.39
N LYS A 2 -8.40 -8.15 -20.46
CA LYS A 2 -9.68 -8.14 -19.73
C LYS A 2 -10.80 -7.79 -20.68
N SER A 3 -11.94 -8.48 -20.60
CA SER A 3 -13.12 -8.17 -21.43
C SER A 3 -13.70 -6.80 -21.03
N PHE A 4 -14.43 -6.13 -21.95
CA PHE A 4 -15.15 -4.87 -21.66
C PHE A 4 -16.07 -4.98 -20.43
N LYS A 5 -16.69 -6.14 -20.20
CA LYS A 5 -17.46 -6.44 -18.99
C LYS A 5 -16.61 -6.38 -17.71
N GLN A 6 -15.38 -6.85 -17.73
CA GLN A 6 -14.48 -6.79 -16.56
C GLN A 6 -14.06 -5.36 -16.22
N TYR A 7 -13.78 -4.52 -17.23
CA TYR A 7 -13.56 -3.08 -17.03
C TYR A 7 -14.79 -2.36 -16.47
N PHE A 8 -15.97 -2.76 -16.91
CA PHE A 8 -17.24 -2.19 -16.44
C PHE A 8 -17.53 -2.59 -14.99
N PHE A 9 -17.25 -3.83 -14.59
CA PHE A 9 -17.40 -4.29 -13.20
C PHE A 9 -16.42 -3.60 -12.23
N GLU A 10 -15.18 -3.34 -12.64
CA GLU A 10 -14.21 -2.58 -11.82
C GLU A 10 -14.69 -1.13 -11.58
N ALA A 11 -15.32 -0.51 -12.57
CA ALA A 11 -15.92 0.82 -12.43
C ALA A 11 -17.16 0.82 -11.50
N ILE A 12 -17.93 -0.27 -11.46
CA ILE A 12 -19.12 -0.41 -10.61
C ILE A 12 -18.74 -0.66 -9.15
N ASN A 13 -17.63 -1.37 -8.89
CA ASN A 13 -17.19 -1.65 -7.53
C ASN A 13 -16.56 -0.42 -6.82
N GLY A 14 -16.30 0.65 -7.56
CA GLY A 14 -15.76 1.90 -7.04
C GLY A 14 -14.30 1.82 -6.63
N PRO A 15 -13.71 2.96 -6.22
CA PRO A 15 -12.31 3.03 -5.86
C PRO A 15 -12.03 2.35 -4.51
N LYS A 16 -11.00 1.52 -4.48
CA LYS A 16 -10.53 0.80 -3.30
C LYS A 16 -9.06 1.14 -3.05
N VAL A 17 -8.67 1.24 -1.78
CA VAL A 17 -7.27 1.39 -1.41
C VAL A 17 -6.87 0.40 -0.33
N ILE A 18 -5.71 -0.20 -0.48
CA ILE A 18 -5.09 -1.08 0.50
C ILE A 18 -3.85 -0.38 1.03
N MET A 19 -3.76 -0.21 2.34
CA MET A 19 -2.58 0.34 3.02
C MET A 19 -1.84 -0.80 3.71
N ILE A 20 -0.51 -0.78 3.63
CA ILE A 20 0.33 -1.89 4.09
C ILE A 20 1.29 -1.39 5.14
N GLY A 21 1.39 -2.11 6.25
CA GLY A 21 2.25 -1.80 7.39
C GLY A 21 3.30 -2.88 7.67
N GLY A 22 4.20 -2.60 8.62
CA GLY A 22 5.27 -3.48 9.12
C GLY A 22 6.65 -3.21 8.49
N PRO A 23 7.66 -2.78 9.27
CA PRO A 23 9.05 -2.64 8.81
C PRO A 23 9.74 -4.02 8.81
N GLY A 24 10.59 -4.30 7.81
CA GLY A 24 11.34 -5.56 7.74
C GLY A 24 10.50 -6.83 7.58
N SER A 25 9.17 -6.70 7.55
CA SER A 25 8.23 -7.82 7.59
C SER A 25 8.04 -8.56 6.26
N GLY A 26 8.76 -8.19 5.19
CA GLY A 26 8.56 -8.78 3.87
C GLY A 26 7.30 -8.27 3.15
N LYS A 27 6.83 -7.05 3.45
CA LYS A 27 5.64 -6.42 2.87
C LYS A 27 5.55 -6.58 1.36
N THR A 28 6.61 -6.28 0.64
CA THR A 28 6.62 -6.33 -0.84
C THR A 28 6.27 -7.71 -1.35
N TYR A 29 6.80 -8.77 -0.72
CA TYR A 29 6.48 -10.15 -1.09
C TYR A 29 5.01 -10.47 -0.83
N VAL A 30 4.53 -10.21 0.39
CA VAL A 30 3.13 -10.44 0.78
C VAL A 30 2.18 -9.62 -0.10
N THR A 31 2.52 -8.34 -0.37
CA THR A 31 1.71 -7.46 -1.21
C THR A 31 1.55 -8.01 -2.62
N ASN A 32 2.65 -8.40 -3.25
CA ASN A 32 2.62 -8.93 -4.61
C ASN A 32 1.78 -10.21 -4.70
N ARG A 33 1.86 -11.08 -3.69
CA ARG A 33 1.05 -12.31 -3.60
C ARG A 33 -0.42 -12.00 -3.29
N ALA A 34 -0.68 -11.08 -2.35
CA ALA A 34 -2.02 -10.77 -1.87
C ALA A 34 -2.84 -9.90 -2.84
N THR A 35 -2.20 -9.12 -3.72
CA THR A 35 -2.88 -8.16 -4.63
C THR A 35 -2.62 -8.42 -6.10
N GLY A 36 -1.82 -9.41 -6.43
CA GLY A 36 -1.45 -9.77 -7.80
C GLY A 36 -2.68 -10.02 -8.69
N GLY A 37 -2.68 -9.47 -9.89
CA GLY A 37 -3.76 -9.65 -10.86
C GLY A 37 -5.07 -8.88 -10.57
N MET A 38 -5.14 -8.11 -9.48
CA MET A 38 -6.36 -7.38 -9.08
C MET A 38 -6.52 -6.01 -9.75
N GLY A 39 -5.57 -5.59 -10.59
CA GLY A 39 -5.63 -4.28 -11.31
C GLY A 39 -5.28 -3.07 -10.44
N LEU A 40 -4.90 -3.27 -9.17
CA LEU A 40 -4.52 -2.20 -8.26
C LEU A 40 -3.18 -1.57 -8.67
N LYS A 41 -3.06 -0.26 -8.46
CA LYS A 41 -1.86 0.51 -8.76
C LYS A 41 -0.98 0.64 -7.51
N MET A 42 0.25 0.17 -7.63
CA MET A 42 1.23 0.27 -6.53
C MET A 42 1.74 1.71 -6.38
N VAL A 43 1.66 2.23 -5.15
CA VAL A 43 2.23 3.51 -4.73
C VAL A 43 3.37 3.21 -3.75
N ASN A 44 4.61 3.21 -4.24
CA ASN A 44 5.81 2.91 -3.47
C ASN A 44 6.99 3.75 -3.96
N SER A 45 7.49 4.64 -3.10
CA SER A 45 8.65 5.48 -3.43
C SER A 45 10.00 4.76 -3.29
N ASP A 46 10.06 3.67 -2.53
CA ASP A 46 11.31 2.95 -2.27
C ASP A 46 11.88 2.30 -3.54
N ILE A 47 11.03 1.71 -4.39
CA ILE A 47 11.45 1.11 -5.68
C ILE A 47 12.11 2.16 -6.58
N ARG A 48 11.53 3.35 -6.63
CA ARG A 48 12.06 4.46 -7.41
C ARG A 48 13.35 5.02 -6.81
N PHE A 49 13.40 5.12 -5.50
CA PHE A 49 14.57 5.57 -4.77
C PHE A 49 15.77 4.64 -4.98
N GLU A 50 15.59 3.32 -4.85
CA GLU A 50 16.65 2.34 -5.14
C GLU A 50 17.19 2.49 -6.56
N ARG A 51 16.32 2.68 -7.54
CA ARG A 51 16.73 2.93 -8.94
C ARG A 51 17.55 4.22 -9.11
N TYR A 52 17.21 5.26 -8.33
CA TYR A 52 17.98 6.51 -8.36
C TYR A 52 19.34 6.36 -7.71
N LEU A 53 19.45 5.64 -6.59
CA LEU A 53 20.74 5.32 -5.96
C LEU A 53 21.66 4.57 -6.93
N GLN A 54 21.15 3.51 -7.57
CA GLN A 54 21.90 2.74 -8.57
C GLN A 54 22.39 3.61 -9.74
N LYS A 55 21.53 4.47 -10.28
CA LYS A 55 21.90 5.38 -11.38
C LYS A 55 22.93 6.41 -10.99
N ALA A 56 22.95 6.83 -9.73
CA ALA A 56 23.93 7.78 -9.18
C ALA A 56 25.21 7.10 -8.69
N GLY A 57 25.33 5.77 -8.80
CA GLY A 57 26.49 5.03 -8.29
C GLY A 57 26.59 5.01 -6.76
N LEU A 58 25.49 5.33 -6.04
CA LEU A 58 25.44 5.37 -4.57
C LEU A 58 25.15 4.00 -3.97
N SER A 59 25.68 3.79 -2.77
CA SER A 59 25.52 2.53 -2.05
C SER A 59 24.09 2.28 -1.60
N LEU A 60 23.58 1.07 -1.86
CA LEU A 60 22.31 0.62 -1.31
C LEU A 60 22.37 0.35 0.22
N LYS A 61 23.56 0.34 0.82
CA LYS A 61 23.76 0.27 2.27
C LYS A 61 23.54 1.63 2.96
N MET A 62 23.43 2.70 2.17
CA MET A 62 23.10 4.05 2.61
C MET A 62 24.04 4.58 3.75
N PRO A 63 25.35 4.57 3.59
CA PRO A 63 26.26 5.10 4.60
C PRO A 63 26.03 6.60 4.81
N ASP A 64 26.31 7.11 5.99
CA ASP A 64 26.10 8.53 6.32
C ASP A 64 26.98 9.47 5.47
N SER A 65 28.15 9.00 5.02
CA SER A 65 29.03 9.75 4.11
C SER A 65 28.36 10.11 2.77
N GLU A 66 27.33 9.38 2.34
CA GLU A 66 26.58 9.63 1.12
C GLU A 66 25.28 10.42 1.36
N ALA A 67 24.98 10.87 2.59
CA ALA A 67 23.71 11.48 2.95
C ALA A 67 23.37 12.71 2.08
N SER A 68 24.33 13.59 1.82
CA SER A 68 24.14 14.81 1.02
C SER A 68 23.73 14.53 -0.42
N ALA A 69 24.30 13.48 -1.05
CA ALA A 69 23.96 13.07 -2.40
C ALA A 69 22.66 12.22 -2.44
N ARG A 70 22.44 11.41 -1.43
CA ARG A 70 21.30 10.50 -1.30
C ARG A 70 19.97 11.20 -1.03
N ASP A 71 19.97 12.17 -0.11
CA ASP A 71 18.72 12.74 0.42
C ASP A 71 17.91 13.51 -0.64
N PRO A 72 18.51 14.29 -1.57
CA PRO A 72 17.79 14.87 -2.70
C PRO A 72 17.12 13.82 -3.60
N LEU A 73 17.77 12.68 -3.83
CA LEU A 73 17.20 11.58 -4.62
C LEU A 73 15.99 10.95 -3.93
N ARG A 74 16.03 10.85 -2.61
CA ARG A 74 14.90 10.38 -1.80
C ARG A 74 13.72 11.33 -1.89
N GLN A 75 13.95 12.66 -1.79
CA GLN A 75 12.88 13.66 -1.93
C GLN A 75 12.26 13.60 -3.34
N ARG A 76 13.10 13.53 -4.38
CA ARG A 76 12.64 13.40 -5.76
C ARG A 76 11.79 12.12 -5.97
N ALA A 77 12.21 10.99 -5.40
CA ALA A 77 11.45 9.74 -5.48
C ALA A 77 10.07 9.87 -4.83
N LYS A 78 9.99 10.51 -3.65
CA LYS A 78 8.72 10.80 -2.96
C LYS A 78 7.81 11.71 -3.77
N GLN A 79 8.35 12.82 -4.30
CA GLN A 79 7.58 13.76 -5.11
C GLN A 79 6.95 13.10 -6.33
N ILE A 80 7.76 12.41 -7.15
CA ILE A 80 7.26 11.75 -8.36
C ILE A 80 6.25 10.65 -8.04
N THR A 81 6.41 9.95 -6.90
CA THR A 81 5.45 8.95 -6.45
C THR A 81 4.14 9.62 -5.99
N GLY A 82 4.21 10.79 -5.35
CA GLY A 82 3.04 11.61 -5.04
C GLY A 82 2.27 12.03 -6.28
N ASP A 83 2.96 12.62 -7.27
CA ASP A 83 2.37 13.04 -8.55
C ASP A 83 1.74 11.86 -9.31
N GLN A 84 2.34 10.67 -9.20
CA GLN A 84 1.79 9.43 -9.78
C GLN A 84 0.52 8.99 -9.04
N MET A 85 0.51 9.06 -7.71
CA MET A 85 -0.66 8.75 -6.88
C MET A 85 -1.81 9.69 -7.22
N ASP A 86 -1.57 10.99 -7.37
CA ASP A 86 -2.60 11.97 -7.72
C ASP A 86 -3.23 11.67 -9.09
N ARG A 87 -2.44 11.25 -10.07
CA ARG A 87 -2.97 10.80 -11.38
C ARG A 87 -3.85 9.56 -11.24
N TYR A 88 -3.46 8.60 -10.41
CA TYR A 88 -4.26 7.42 -10.13
C TYR A 88 -5.59 7.77 -9.43
N ILE A 89 -5.54 8.72 -8.49
CA ILE A 89 -6.73 9.22 -7.79
C ILE A 89 -7.68 9.94 -8.76
N ARG A 90 -7.16 10.81 -9.65
CA ARG A 90 -7.97 11.46 -10.68
C ARG A 90 -8.64 10.46 -11.60
N GLY A 91 -7.96 9.37 -11.94
CA GLY A 91 -8.52 8.25 -12.70
C GLY A 91 -9.39 7.30 -11.87
N ARG A 92 -9.62 7.55 -10.60
CA ARG A 92 -10.36 6.70 -9.65
C ARG A 92 -9.93 5.23 -9.66
N LEU A 93 -8.61 5.02 -9.84
CA LEU A 93 -8.04 3.68 -9.90
C LEU A 93 -7.89 3.09 -8.49
N GLY A 94 -8.01 1.77 -8.38
CA GLY A 94 -7.68 1.06 -7.14
C GLY A 94 -6.19 1.17 -6.81
N LEU A 95 -5.85 1.34 -5.54
CA LEU A 95 -4.50 1.62 -5.09
C LEU A 95 -4.00 0.57 -4.09
N VAL A 96 -2.71 0.31 -4.11
CA VAL A 96 -1.95 -0.30 -3.01
C VAL A 96 -0.89 0.70 -2.56
N ILE A 97 -1.00 1.19 -1.33
CA ILE A 97 -0.07 2.16 -0.78
C ILE A 97 0.87 1.44 0.18
N ASP A 98 2.13 1.31 -0.22
CA ASP A 98 3.17 0.70 0.63
C ASP A 98 3.66 1.72 1.67
N ALA A 99 3.13 1.59 2.88
CA ALA A 99 3.49 2.40 4.03
C ALA A 99 4.13 1.54 5.12
N THR A 100 5.02 2.12 5.93
CA THR A 100 5.72 1.37 6.99
C THR A 100 4.91 1.19 8.28
N GLY A 101 3.77 1.84 8.43
CA GLY A 101 2.98 1.78 9.68
C GLY A 101 3.61 2.50 10.87
N ARG A 102 4.78 3.14 10.69
CA ARG A 102 5.50 3.83 11.78
C ARG A 102 4.80 5.12 12.21
N ASP A 103 4.33 5.89 11.25
CA ASP A 103 3.65 7.15 11.51
C ASP A 103 2.13 6.98 11.37
N TYR A 104 1.49 6.78 12.52
CA TYR A 104 0.03 6.65 12.61
C TYR A 104 -0.70 7.87 12.03
N ASN A 105 -0.22 9.09 12.34
CA ASN A 105 -0.89 10.31 11.93
C ASN A 105 -0.83 10.52 10.41
N VAL A 106 0.28 10.16 9.78
CA VAL A 106 0.42 10.22 8.32
C VAL A 106 -0.58 9.26 7.67
N ILE A 107 -0.66 8.02 8.15
CA ILE A 107 -1.60 7.02 7.62
C ILE A 107 -3.05 7.46 7.84
N ASN A 108 -3.36 8.01 9.02
CA ASN A 108 -4.71 8.49 9.34
C ASN A 108 -5.13 9.64 8.41
N ARG A 109 -4.28 10.65 8.23
CA ARG A 109 -4.55 11.77 7.31
C ARG A 109 -4.75 11.28 5.88
N GLN A 110 -3.88 10.39 5.40
CA GLN A 110 -3.97 9.84 4.05
C GLN A 110 -5.26 9.02 3.86
N ARG A 111 -5.61 8.19 4.85
CA ARG A 111 -6.87 7.44 4.86
C ARG A 111 -8.08 8.38 4.80
N SER A 112 -8.12 9.39 5.68
CA SER A 112 -9.23 10.35 5.74
C SER A 112 -9.40 11.12 4.43
N MET A 113 -8.29 11.58 3.83
CA MET A 113 -8.30 12.24 2.51
C MET A 113 -8.88 11.29 1.43
N LEU A 114 -8.43 10.05 1.38
CA LEU A 114 -8.92 9.08 0.40
C LEU A 114 -10.40 8.75 0.60
N GLN A 115 -10.86 8.66 1.86
CA GLN A 115 -12.28 8.45 2.15
C GLN A 115 -13.14 9.65 1.70
N MET A 116 -12.68 10.88 1.88
CA MET A 116 -13.36 12.08 1.37
C MET A 116 -13.46 12.08 -0.17
N LEU A 117 -12.49 11.47 -0.85
CA LEU A 117 -12.48 11.30 -2.31
C LEU A 117 -13.29 10.09 -2.80
N GLY A 118 -13.92 9.36 -1.89
CA GLY A 118 -14.80 8.25 -2.23
C GLY A 118 -14.16 6.85 -2.13
N TYR A 119 -12.94 6.71 -1.63
CA TYR A 119 -12.31 5.41 -1.49
C TYR A 119 -12.84 4.63 -0.28
N ASP A 120 -13.14 3.35 -0.46
CA ASP A 120 -13.15 2.40 0.65
C ASP A 120 -11.70 2.04 1.00
N THR A 121 -11.37 2.06 2.29
CA THR A 121 -10.00 1.92 2.77
C THR A 121 -9.83 0.66 3.60
N TYR A 122 -8.80 -0.10 3.31
CA TYR A 122 -8.46 -1.36 3.97
C TYR A 122 -7.00 -1.36 4.39
N MET A 123 -6.63 -2.19 5.36
CA MET A 123 -5.25 -2.38 5.77
C MET A 123 -4.86 -3.85 5.72
N ILE A 124 -3.72 -4.15 5.10
CA ILE A 124 -3.00 -5.40 5.28
C ILE A 124 -1.80 -5.08 6.18
N PHE A 125 -1.82 -5.57 7.40
CA PHE A 125 -0.72 -5.39 8.33
C PHE A 125 0.16 -6.65 8.32
N VAL A 126 1.34 -6.55 7.71
CA VAL A 126 2.29 -7.66 7.66
C VAL A 126 3.17 -7.57 8.90
N ASN A 127 3.03 -8.54 9.79
CA ASN A 127 3.76 -8.63 11.05
C ASN A 127 4.86 -9.69 11.00
N THR A 128 5.90 -9.48 11.80
CA THR A 128 6.96 -10.46 12.06
C THR A 128 7.52 -10.22 13.46
N SER A 129 8.22 -11.20 14.03
CA SER A 129 9.04 -10.99 15.22
C SER A 129 10.19 -10.02 14.91
N LEU A 130 10.73 -9.43 15.96
CA LEU A 130 11.88 -8.52 15.84
C LEU A 130 13.10 -9.25 15.25
N GLU A 131 13.34 -10.48 15.68
CA GLU A 131 14.46 -11.31 15.24
C GLU A 131 14.40 -11.55 13.73
N VAL A 132 13.24 -11.93 13.20
CA VAL A 132 13.02 -12.15 11.77
C VAL A 132 13.19 -10.86 10.99
N ALA A 133 12.67 -9.74 11.51
CA ALA A 133 12.82 -8.43 10.88
C ALA A 133 14.30 -8.01 10.78
N LEU A 134 15.08 -8.21 11.83
CA LEU A 134 16.52 -7.92 11.87
C LEU A 134 17.31 -8.84 10.95
N GLN A 135 17.06 -10.14 10.99
CA GLN A 135 17.68 -11.12 10.09
C GLN A 135 17.46 -10.74 8.62
N ARG A 136 16.20 -10.47 8.25
CA ARG A 136 15.85 -10.06 6.88
C ARG A 136 16.50 -8.74 6.49
N ASN A 137 16.60 -7.78 7.42
CA ASN A 137 17.29 -6.51 7.16
C ASN A 137 18.78 -6.70 6.87
N ARG A 138 19.46 -7.62 7.57
CA ARG A 138 20.89 -7.91 7.35
C ARG A 138 21.18 -8.50 5.97
N VAL A 139 20.34 -9.40 5.48
CA VAL A 139 20.54 -10.08 4.20
C VAL A 139 20.04 -9.28 2.98
N ARG A 140 19.32 -8.19 3.21
CA ARG A 140 18.82 -7.34 2.11
C ARG A 140 19.95 -6.57 1.44
N THR A 141 19.85 -6.41 0.12
CA THR A 141 20.73 -5.54 -0.67
C THR A 141 20.71 -4.11 -0.12
N ARG A 142 19.51 -3.58 0.13
CA ARG A 142 19.32 -2.29 0.82
C ARG A 142 19.00 -2.55 2.30
N SER A 143 19.97 -2.36 3.16
CA SER A 143 19.80 -2.50 4.62
C SER A 143 19.71 -1.14 5.30
N VAL A 144 19.06 -1.13 6.46
CA VAL A 144 18.94 0.03 7.36
C VAL A 144 19.70 -0.28 8.64
N PRO A 145 20.32 0.69 9.32
CA PRO A 145 20.95 0.47 10.62
C PRO A 145 20.03 -0.28 11.59
N GLU A 146 20.60 -1.20 12.35
CA GLU A 146 19.84 -2.13 13.18
C GLU A 146 19.04 -1.43 14.29
N ASP A 147 19.61 -0.39 14.89
CA ASP A 147 18.94 0.45 15.89
C ASP A 147 17.69 1.16 15.31
N ILE A 148 17.76 1.66 14.07
CA ILE A 148 16.63 2.26 13.36
C ILE A 148 15.56 1.20 13.08
N THR A 149 15.97 -0.01 12.70
CA THR A 149 15.06 -1.13 12.47
C THR A 149 14.32 -1.50 13.76
N ARG A 150 15.00 -1.62 14.89
CA ARG A 150 14.41 -1.89 16.21
C ARG A 150 13.43 -0.81 16.65
N LYS A 151 13.84 0.47 16.57
CA LYS A 151 12.97 1.61 16.90
C LYS A 151 11.71 1.61 16.01
N SER A 152 11.88 1.38 14.72
CA SER A 152 10.75 1.32 13.78
C SER A 152 9.81 0.16 14.09
N TRP A 153 10.34 -1.03 14.38
CA TRP A 153 9.55 -2.21 14.73
C TRP A 153 8.73 -1.96 16.00
N ASN A 154 9.34 -1.49 17.08
CA ASN A 154 8.66 -1.17 18.34
C ASN A 154 7.52 -0.15 18.11
N THR A 155 7.80 0.93 17.35
CA THR A 155 6.79 1.95 17.06
C THR A 155 5.60 1.36 16.29
N VAL A 156 5.86 0.47 15.34
CA VAL A 156 4.81 -0.18 14.55
C VAL A 156 3.99 -1.13 15.41
N GLN A 157 4.61 -1.91 16.30
CA GLN A 157 3.89 -2.79 17.24
C GLN A 157 2.93 -1.98 18.13
N ASN A 158 3.39 -0.83 18.65
CA ASN A 158 2.57 0.07 19.47
C ASN A 158 1.40 0.70 18.70
N ASN A 159 1.44 0.68 17.36
CA ASN A 159 0.39 1.22 16.52
C ASN A 159 -0.64 0.18 16.07
N ILE A 160 -0.41 -1.12 16.24
CA ILE A 160 -1.33 -2.17 15.75
C ILE A 160 -2.75 -1.95 16.27
N GLY A 161 -2.91 -1.80 17.60
CA GLY A 161 -4.23 -1.56 18.20
C GLY A 161 -4.90 -0.29 17.70
N LYS A 162 -4.12 0.78 17.47
CA LYS A 162 -4.63 2.03 16.89
C LYS A 162 -5.13 1.82 15.46
N PHE A 163 -4.42 1.02 14.66
CA PHE A 163 -4.86 0.68 13.30
C PHE A 163 -6.10 -0.22 13.31
N GLN A 164 -6.18 -1.18 14.23
CA GLN A 164 -7.38 -2.01 14.39
C GLN A 164 -8.62 -1.17 14.70
N ASN A 165 -8.48 -0.19 15.59
CA ASN A 165 -9.56 0.76 15.90
C ASN A 165 -9.91 1.66 14.71
N MET A 166 -8.90 2.14 13.98
CA MET A 166 -9.08 3.06 12.85
C MET A 166 -9.74 2.42 11.63
N PHE A 167 -9.33 1.20 11.26
CA PHE A 167 -9.87 0.50 10.10
C PHE A 167 -11.07 -0.37 10.45
N GLY A 168 -11.15 -0.83 11.69
CA GLY A 168 -12.08 -1.86 12.16
C GLY A 168 -11.63 -3.26 11.74
N MET A 169 -12.02 -4.25 12.53
CA MET A 169 -11.60 -5.65 12.37
C MET A 169 -11.97 -6.25 11.00
N ARG A 170 -13.05 -5.77 10.37
CA ARG A 170 -13.49 -6.27 9.06
C ARG A 170 -12.67 -5.73 7.89
N ASN A 171 -12.00 -4.59 8.08
CA ASN A 171 -11.24 -3.89 7.04
C ASN A 171 -9.72 -3.96 7.27
N MET A 172 -9.29 -4.70 8.28
CA MET A 172 -7.88 -4.92 8.58
C MET A 172 -7.57 -6.42 8.58
N ILE A 173 -6.58 -6.80 7.78
CA ILE A 173 -6.03 -8.15 7.72
C ILE A 173 -4.65 -8.11 8.35
N VAL A 174 -4.44 -8.88 9.41
CA VAL A 174 -3.12 -9.07 10.02
C VAL A 174 -2.53 -10.37 9.48
N VAL A 175 -1.33 -10.27 8.91
CA VAL A 175 -0.59 -11.40 8.33
C VAL A 175 0.64 -11.65 9.19
N ASP A 176 0.72 -12.81 9.81
CA ASP A 176 1.99 -13.28 10.39
C ASP A 176 2.90 -13.77 9.25
N ASN A 177 4.04 -13.12 9.08
CA ASN A 177 5.01 -13.46 8.05
C ASN A 177 6.37 -13.86 8.66
N ASN A 178 6.37 -14.50 9.83
CA ASN A 178 7.59 -15.09 10.39
C ASN A 178 8.09 -16.23 9.49
N ASP A 179 7.17 -17.13 9.12
CA ASP A 179 7.41 -18.27 8.23
C ASP A 179 6.15 -18.55 7.40
N ALA A 180 5.63 -17.51 6.75
CA ALA A 180 4.37 -17.63 6.01
C ALA A 180 4.49 -18.59 4.84
N LYS A 181 3.74 -19.68 4.91
CA LYS A 181 3.63 -20.69 3.86
C LYS A 181 2.73 -20.20 2.73
N GLU A 182 2.87 -20.78 1.56
CA GLU A 182 2.08 -20.42 0.37
C GLU A 182 0.57 -20.50 0.62
N ASP A 183 0.10 -21.49 1.40
CA ASP A 183 -1.30 -21.65 1.75
C ASP A 183 -1.85 -20.50 2.60
N GLU A 184 -1.04 -19.93 3.49
CA GLU A 184 -1.41 -18.78 4.29
C GLU A 184 -1.53 -17.53 3.41
N LEU A 185 -0.58 -17.32 2.52
CA LEU A 185 -0.63 -16.23 1.54
C LEU A 185 -1.83 -16.36 0.60
N LEU A 186 -2.20 -17.59 0.22
CA LEU A 186 -3.41 -17.84 -0.57
C LEU A 186 -4.69 -17.47 0.21
N LYS A 187 -4.74 -17.73 1.52
CA LYS A 187 -5.86 -17.29 2.37
C LYS A 187 -5.94 -15.76 2.41
N VAL A 188 -4.80 -15.08 2.58
CA VAL A 188 -4.72 -13.61 2.53
C VAL A 188 -5.20 -13.08 1.18
N TYR A 189 -4.74 -13.66 0.08
CA TYR A 189 -5.19 -13.31 -1.28
C TYR A 189 -6.71 -13.42 -1.42
N LYS A 190 -7.31 -14.52 -0.95
CA LYS A 190 -8.77 -14.72 -1.00
C LYS A 190 -9.52 -13.67 -0.17
N GLN A 191 -9.00 -13.30 1.00
CA GLN A 191 -9.58 -12.25 1.84
C GLN A 191 -9.51 -10.88 1.16
N VAL A 192 -8.35 -10.50 0.62
CA VAL A 192 -8.16 -9.24 -0.12
C VAL A 192 -9.07 -9.19 -1.33
N ARG A 193 -9.13 -10.26 -2.13
CA ARG A 193 -10.02 -10.36 -3.28
C ARG A 193 -11.49 -10.17 -2.90
N ARG A 194 -11.92 -10.70 -1.74
CA ARG A 194 -13.28 -10.47 -1.22
C ARG A 194 -13.52 -8.99 -0.94
N LEU A 195 -12.59 -8.31 -0.23
CA LEU A 195 -12.72 -6.89 0.08
C LEU A 195 -12.80 -6.02 -1.18
N ILE A 196 -12.02 -6.34 -2.21
CA ILE A 196 -12.01 -5.57 -3.47
C ILE A 196 -13.29 -5.80 -4.28
N ASN A 197 -13.84 -7.00 -4.26
CA ASN A 197 -15.02 -7.36 -5.06
C ASN A 197 -16.36 -6.97 -4.41
N VAL A 198 -16.38 -6.57 -3.13
CA VAL A 198 -17.59 -6.02 -2.51
C VAL A 198 -17.92 -4.67 -3.14
N PRO A 199 -19.21 -4.37 -3.44
CA PRO A 199 -19.60 -3.03 -3.89
C PRO A 199 -19.11 -1.94 -2.95
N VAL A 200 -18.72 -0.78 -3.50
CA VAL A 200 -18.22 0.33 -2.70
C VAL A 200 -19.26 0.76 -1.65
N GLN A 201 -18.79 0.99 -0.42
CA GLN A 201 -19.63 1.43 0.69
C GLN A 201 -19.60 2.94 0.88
N ASN A 202 -18.53 3.60 0.43
CA ASN A 202 -18.37 5.05 0.56
C ASN A 202 -19.46 5.79 -0.21
N TYR A 203 -20.16 6.69 0.49
CA TYR A 203 -21.29 7.46 -0.07
C TYR A 203 -20.89 8.34 -1.26
N VAL A 204 -19.71 8.99 -1.20
CA VAL A 204 -19.21 9.85 -2.28
C VAL A 204 -19.01 9.04 -3.56
N ALA A 205 -18.45 7.84 -3.44
CA ALA A 205 -18.28 6.95 -4.60
C ALA A 205 -19.62 6.43 -5.14
N LYS A 206 -20.54 6.05 -4.26
CA LYS A 206 -21.91 5.63 -4.70
C LYS A 206 -22.57 6.71 -5.54
N LYS A 207 -22.57 7.95 -5.02
CA LYS A 207 -23.17 9.09 -5.72
C LYS A 207 -22.49 9.38 -7.06
N TRP A 208 -21.16 9.27 -7.11
CA TRP A 208 -20.42 9.42 -8.36
C TRP A 208 -20.79 8.32 -9.37
N ILE A 209 -20.83 7.05 -8.97
CA ILE A 209 -21.22 5.92 -9.84
C ILE A 209 -22.63 6.12 -10.40
N GLU A 210 -23.59 6.51 -9.58
CA GLU A 210 -24.96 6.79 -9.99
C GLU A 210 -25.02 7.88 -11.08
N ASN A 211 -24.26 8.97 -10.88
CA ASN A 211 -24.17 10.04 -11.86
C ASN A 211 -23.55 9.58 -13.19
N GLU A 212 -22.45 8.84 -13.14
CA GLU A 212 -21.81 8.28 -14.35
C GLU A 212 -22.74 7.35 -15.13
N LEU A 213 -23.47 6.48 -14.43
CA LEU A 213 -24.45 5.59 -15.05
C LEU A 213 -25.58 6.36 -15.68
N ARG A 214 -26.06 7.45 -15.04
CA ARG A 214 -27.09 8.32 -15.60
C ARG A 214 -26.62 8.99 -16.90
N LEU A 215 -25.44 9.59 -16.89
CA LEU A 215 -24.85 10.25 -18.06
C LEU A 215 -24.68 9.27 -19.24
N LYS A 216 -24.18 8.06 -18.97
CA LYS A 216 -24.05 7.03 -20.00
C LYS A 216 -25.39 6.62 -20.63
N ARG A 217 -26.46 6.53 -19.84
CA ARG A 217 -27.81 6.24 -20.35
C ARG A 217 -28.38 7.37 -21.22
N GLN A 218 -28.09 8.63 -20.88
CA GLN A 218 -28.49 9.79 -21.66
C GLN A 218 -27.76 9.87 -23.00
N ASN A 219 -26.45 9.54 -23.03
CA ASN A 219 -25.64 9.58 -24.25
C ASN A 219 -25.82 8.35 -25.16
N ALA A 220 -26.50 7.31 -24.70
CA ALA A 220 -26.81 6.10 -25.46
C ALA A 220 -28.22 6.14 -26.14
N ARG A 221 -28.95 7.23 -25.94
CA ARG A 221 -30.22 7.54 -26.63
C ARG A 221 -29.96 8.54 -27.74
#